data_bebc4953685f5e1a73d487a072332978
#
_entry.id   bebc4953685f5e1a73d487a072332978
#
_cell.length_a   1.000
_cell.length_b   1.000
_cell.length_c   1.000
_cell.angle_alpha   90.00
_cell.angle_beta   90.00
_cell.angle_gamma   90.00
#
_symmetry.space_group_name_H-M   'P 1'
#
loop_
_entity.id
_entity.type
_entity.pdbx_description
1 polymer ?
#
loop_
_entity_poly.entity_id
_entity_poly.type
_entity_poly.pdbx_seq_one_letter_code
_entity_poly.pdbx_strand_id
1 'polypeptide(L)'
;METGRIIQIIDSEKRGYSAIQVGYGKIKNSKLCKSQKGYFAKKNTEPKKVLKEFRVEDITKYKEGNEFGLEIFKDVKYVDVKSKTIGKGFAGAMKRHNFGGLRASHGVSVSHRAHGSTGQNQDPGKVFKGKKMAGHMGDKLRTIQNLEIIKTDTNNNLIYLKGSIPGSKNTEVLIKKAIKNIRKFTISEKIELAEKQKKITEKKKK
;
A
#
# COMPACT_ATOMS: atom_id res chain seq x y z
N MET A 1 -1.03 -12.48 -7.48
CA MET A 1 -2.02 -12.01 -6.46
C MET A 1 -2.71 -13.23 -5.88
N GLU A 2 -2.92 -13.30 -4.58
CA GLU A 2 -3.65 -14.43 -3.98
C GLU A 2 -5.16 -14.17 -4.04
N THR A 3 -5.95 -15.21 -4.23
CA THR A 3 -7.41 -15.15 -4.18
C THR A 3 -7.87 -14.81 -2.76
N GLY A 4 -8.75 -13.85 -2.64
CA GLY A 4 -9.37 -13.46 -1.39
C GLY A 4 -10.67 -14.23 -1.15
N ARG A 5 -10.89 -14.73 0.08
CA ARG A 5 -12.16 -15.34 0.49
C ARG A 5 -12.81 -14.48 1.56
N ILE A 6 -14.09 -14.17 1.38
CA ILE A 6 -14.88 -13.44 2.37
C ILE A 6 -15.17 -14.39 3.53
N ILE A 7 -14.67 -14.05 4.72
CA ILE A 7 -14.82 -14.86 5.92
C ILE A 7 -16.00 -14.38 6.75
N GLN A 8 -16.15 -13.05 6.85
CA GLN A 8 -17.19 -12.44 7.64
C GLN A 8 -17.66 -11.13 7.03
N ILE A 9 -18.96 -10.90 7.11
CA ILE A 9 -19.60 -9.62 6.83
C ILE A 9 -19.82 -8.91 8.16
N ILE A 10 -19.42 -7.65 8.25
CA ILE A 10 -19.53 -6.80 9.42
C ILE A 10 -20.63 -5.78 9.14
N ASP A 11 -21.68 -5.83 9.93
CA ASP A 11 -22.81 -4.93 9.82
C ASP A 11 -22.65 -3.72 10.75
N SER A 12 -23.17 -2.58 10.30
CA SER A 12 -23.15 -1.32 11.04
C SER A 12 -23.91 -1.38 12.36
N GLU A 13 -25.01 -2.17 12.43
CA GLU A 13 -25.80 -2.31 13.65
C GLU A 13 -25.01 -2.90 14.82
N LYS A 14 -24.13 -3.89 14.52
CA LYS A 14 -23.36 -4.61 15.56
C LYS A 14 -22.03 -3.95 15.92
N ARG A 15 -21.37 -3.27 14.97
CA ARG A 15 -20.02 -2.73 15.16
C ARG A 15 -19.87 -1.25 14.82
N GLY A 16 -20.94 -0.57 14.43
CA GLY A 16 -20.94 0.86 14.10
C GLY A 16 -20.32 1.19 12.73
N TYR A 17 -19.96 0.17 11.92
CA TYR A 17 -19.47 0.36 10.55
C TYR A 17 -19.72 -0.87 9.68
N SER A 18 -19.83 -0.64 8.38
CA SER A 18 -20.05 -1.69 7.38
C SER A 18 -18.72 -2.09 6.75
N ALA A 19 -18.38 -3.38 6.78
CA ALA A 19 -17.15 -3.90 6.22
C ALA A 19 -17.25 -5.38 5.86
N ILE A 20 -16.37 -5.83 4.97
CA ILE A 20 -16.12 -7.24 4.71
C ILE A 20 -14.73 -7.63 5.23
N GLN A 21 -14.65 -8.74 5.94
CA GLN A 21 -13.38 -9.32 6.35
C GLN A 21 -12.98 -10.40 5.34
N VAL A 22 -11.81 -10.21 4.76
CA VAL A 22 -11.27 -11.07 3.70
C VAL A 22 -10.01 -11.75 4.19
N GLY A 23 -9.93 -13.04 3.93
CA GLY A 23 -8.75 -13.87 4.21
C GLY A 23 -7.95 -14.17 2.95
N TYR A 24 -6.63 -14.04 3.06
CA TYR A 24 -5.67 -14.32 2.00
C TYR A 24 -4.61 -15.32 2.45
N GLY A 25 -4.06 -16.06 1.49
CA GLY A 25 -2.97 -17.02 1.71
C GLY A 25 -3.37 -18.22 2.54
N LYS A 26 -2.75 -19.36 2.28
CA LYS A 26 -2.94 -20.58 3.04
C LYS A 26 -1.94 -20.66 4.18
N ILE A 27 -2.35 -21.21 5.31
CA ILE A 27 -1.49 -21.47 6.47
C ILE A 27 -1.77 -22.87 7.02
N LYS A 28 -0.73 -23.55 7.47
CA LYS A 28 -0.88 -24.88 8.11
C LYS A 28 -1.53 -24.74 9.50
N ASN A 29 -2.45 -25.62 9.84
CA ASN A 29 -3.13 -25.64 11.13
C ASN A 29 -2.18 -25.71 12.34
N SER A 30 -1.00 -26.31 12.19
CA SER A 30 0.02 -26.37 13.24
C SER A 30 0.59 -25.00 13.62
N LYS A 31 0.55 -24.03 12.69
CA LYS A 31 1.07 -22.67 12.91
C LYS A 31 0.04 -21.69 13.48
N LEU A 32 -1.18 -22.14 13.75
CA LEU A 32 -2.25 -21.32 14.29
C LEU A 32 -2.36 -21.49 15.80
N CYS A 33 -2.64 -20.39 16.51
CA CYS A 33 -3.00 -20.42 17.91
C CYS A 33 -4.43 -20.97 18.09
N LYS A 34 -4.77 -21.44 19.31
CA LYS A 34 -6.07 -22.05 19.62
C LYS A 34 -7.24 -21.11 19.30
N SER A 35 -7.11 -19.82 19.61
CA SER A 35 -8.15 -18.80 19.33
C SER A 35 -8.43 -18.65 17.84
N GLN A 36 -7.39 -18.64 17.00
CA GLN A 36 -7.56 -18.57 15.54
C GLN A 36 -8.19 -19.83 14.97
N LYS A 37 -7.80 -21.02 15.48
CA LYS A 37 -8.45 -22.27 15.08
C LYS A 37 -9.94 -22.26 15.38
N GLY A 38 -10.33 -21.83 16.60
CA GLY A 38 -11.73 -21.67 16.99
C GLY A 38 -12.49 -20.67 16.13
N TYR A 39 -11.85 -19.56 15.77
CA TYR A 39 -12.44 -18.55 14.89
C TYR A 39 -12.76 -19.10 13.48
N PHE A 40 -11.80 -19.78 12.84
CA PHE A 40 -12.01 -20.37 11.51
C PHE A 40 -13.00 -21.54 11.54
N ALA A 41 -12.99 -22.36 12.61
CA ALA A 41 -13.96 -23.42 12.80
C ALA A 41 -15.39 -22.87 12.91
N LYS A 42 -15.61 -21.80 13.69
CA LYS A 42 -16.92 -21.13 13.82
C LYS A 42 -17.44 -20.59 12.49
N LYS A 43 -16.53 -20.19 11.58
CA LYS A 43 -16.87 -19.66 10.27
C LYS A 43 -16.87 -20.71 9.15
N ASN A 44 -16.66 -21.98 9.47
CA ASN A 44 -16.57 -23.09 8.50
C ASN A 44 -15.66 -22.76 7.32
N THR A 45 -14.51 -22.14 7.60
CA THR A 45 -13.57 -21.69 6.58
C THR A 45 -12.17 -22.27 6.80
N GLU A 46 -11.45 -22.51 5.71
CA GLU A 46 -10.04 -22.89 5.78
C GLU A 46 -9.21 -21.76 6.41
N PRO A 47 -8.18 -22.12 7.20
CA PRO A 47 -7.27 -21.14 7.78
C PRO A 47 -6.59 -20.29 6.73
N LYS A 48 -6.64 -18.97 6.93
CA LYS A 48 -5.99 -17.98 6.08
C LYS A 48 -4.86 -17.28 6.83
N LYS A 49 -3.77 -16.97 6.11
CA LYS A 49 -2.56 -16.37 6.69
C LYS A 49 -2.80 -14.93 7.12
N VAL A 50 -3.50 -14.16 6.30
CA VAL A 50 -3.72 -12.74 6.50
C VAL A 50 -5.20 -12.44 6.47
N LEU A 51 -5.68 -11.73 7.48
CA LEU A 51 -7.03 -11.22 7.56
C LEU A 51 -7.01 -9.69 7.41
N LYS A 52 -7.81 -9.16 6.50
CA LYS A 52 -7.96 -7.71 6.30
C LYS A 52 -9.42 -7.33 6.18
N GLU A 53 -9.77 -6.20 6.77
CA GLU A 53 -11.11 -5.62 6.66
C GLU A 53 -11.12 -4.51 5.60
N PHE A 54 -12.17 -4.53 4.80
CA PHE A 54 -12.42 -3.53 3.77
C PHE A 54 -13.79 -2.91 4.05
N ARG A 55 -13.81 -1.61 4.29
CA ARG A 55 -15.07 -0.88 4.41
C ARG A 55 -15.76 -0.85 3.05
N VAL A 56 -17.06 -1.13 3.06
CA VAL A 56 -17.92 -1.14 1.89
C VAL A 56 -19.20 -0.39 2.21
N GLU A 57 -19.78 0.27 1.22
CA GLU A 57 -21.04 1.00 1.36
C GLU A 57 -22.22 0.01 1.36
N ASP A 58 -22.24 -0.91 0.38
CA ASP A 58 -23.31 -1.90 0.22
C ASP A 58 -22.81 -3.29 0.62
N ILE A 59 -23.34 -3.83 1.71
CA ILE A 59 -23.03 -5.18 2.20
C ILE A 59 -23.78 -6.25 1.43
N THR A 60 -24.97 -5.94 0.92
CA THR A 60 -25.91 -6.89 0.27
C THR A 60 -25.31 -7.59 -0.95
N LYS A 61 -24.34 -6.99 -1.60
CA LYS A 61 -23.63 -7.53 -2.78
C LYS A 61 -22.68 -8.68 -2.44
N TYR A 62 -22.36 -8.87 -1.17
CA TYR A 62 -21.35 -9.84 -0.73
C TYR A 62 -21.98 -10.96 0.06
N LYS A 63 -21.46 -12.18 -0.09
CA LYS A 63 -21.86 -13.36 0.70
C LYS A 63 -20.62 -13.96 1.36
N GLU A 64 -20.77 -14.46 2.59
CA GLU A 64 -19.72 -15.20 3.28
C GLU A 64 -19.35 -16.44 2.45
N GLY A 65 -18.07 -16.74 2.34
CA GLY A 65 -17.56 -17.85 1.52
C GLY A 65 -17.21 -17.50 0.07
N ASN A 66 -17.70 -16.40 -0.49
CA ASN A 66 -17.36 -15.99 -1.85
C ASN A 66 -15.86 -15.72 -1.99
N GLU A 67 -15.32 -16.13 -3.13
CA GLU A 67 -13.92 -15.88 -3.49
C GLU A 67 -13.84 -14.84 -4.61
N PHE A 68 -12.81 -14.04 -4.58
CA PHE A 68 -12.52 -13.08 -5.62
C PHE A 68 -11.01 -12.96 -5.87
N GLY A 69 -10.65 -12.64 -7.08
CA GLY A 69 -9.26 -12.56 -7.52
C GLY A 69 -8.99 -11.31 -8.34
N LEU A 70 -8.18 -11.45 -9.36
CA LEU A 70 -7.79 -10.39 -10.30
C LEU A 70 -8.95 -9.82 -11.12
N GLU A 71 -10.07 -10.51 -11.16
CA GLU A 71 -11.24 -10.09 -11.96
C GLU A 71 -11.76 -8.70 -11.60
N ILE A 72 -11.62 -8.31 -10.32
CA ILE A 72 -12.01 -6.98 -9.83
C ILE A 72 -11.24 -5.85 -10.53
N PHE A 73 -10.06 -6.13 -11.07
CA PHE A 73 -9.18 -5.15 -11.69
C PHE A 73 -9.20 -5.15 -13.21
N LYS A 74 -10.06 -5.95 -13.88
CA LYS A 74 -10.09 -6.04 -15.35
C LYS A 74 -10.36 -4.68 -16.02
N ASP A 75 -11.28 -3.88 -15.46
CA ASP A 75 -11.67 -2.58 -16.00
C ASP A 75 -11.00 -1.39 -15.28
N VAL A 76 -10.05 -1.67 -14.41
CA VAL A 76 -9.41 -0.64 -13.60
C VAL A 76 -8.09 -0.22 -14.23
N LYS A 77 -7.95 1.06 -14.55
CA LYS A 77 -6.73 1.64 -15.16
C LYS A 77 -5.67 2.02 -14.13
N TYR A 78 -6.10 2.53 -12.98
CA TYR A 78 -5.22 3.06 -11.94
C TYR A 78 -5.58 2.47 -10.58
N VAL A 79 -4.55 2.17 -9.79
CA VAL A 79 -4.69 1.60 -8.46
C VAL A 79 -3.87 2.35 -7.42
N ASP A 80 -4.34 2.31 -6.19
CA ASP A 80 -3.62 2.76 -5.01
C ASP A 80 -3.03 1.56 -4.30
N VAL A 81 -1.73 1.61 -4.04
CA VAL A 81 -0.98 0.51 -3.46
C VAL A 81 -0.48 0.90 -2.07
N LYS A 82 -0.87 0.13 -1.06
CA LYS A 82 -0.49 0.34 0.34
C LYS A 82 0.33 -0.83 0.83
N SER A 83 1.52 -0.55 1.38
CA SER A 83 2.38 -1.55 1.99
C SER A 83 3.26 -0.94 3.08
N LYS A 84 3.97 -1.79 3.81
CA LYS A 84 4.90 -1.42 4.84
C LYS A 84 6.27 -1.16 4.22
N THR A 85 6.84 0.02 4.45
CA THR A 85 8.15 0.39 3.91
C THR A 85 9.27 -0.41 4.56
N ILE A 86 10.39 -0.54 3.87
CA ILE A 86 11.59 -1.17 4.42
C ILE A 86 12.01 -0.42 5.69
N GLY A 87 12.24 -1.15 6.78
CA GLY A 87 12.76 -0.61 8.02
C GLY A 87 14.23 -0.19 7.86
N LYS A 88 14.59 0.96 8.42
CA LYS A 88 15.96 1.48 8.44
C LYS A 88 16.49 1.65 9.86
N GLY A 89 15.77 1.13 10.85
CA GLY A 89 16.13 1.21 12.27
C GLY A 89 16.12 2.64 12.82
N PHE A 90 16.88 2.88 13.86
CA PHE A 90 17.10 4.22 14.41
C PHE A 90 17.99 5.02 13.45
N ALA A 91 17.56 6.19 13.04
CA ALA A 91 18.30 7.05 12.13
C ALA A 91 18.49 8.44 12.69
N GLY A 92 19.69 8.98 12.54
CA GLY A 92 20.02 10.36 12.90
C GLY A 92 19.25 11.39 12.08
N ALA A 93 19.24 12.64 12.51
CA ALA A 93 18.51 13.72 11.87
C ALA A 93 18.94 13.95 10.41
N MET A 94 20.21 13.77 10.08
CA MET A 94 20.71 13.88 8.71
C MET A 94 20.05 12.86 7.79
N LYS A 95 20.03 11.57 8.15
CA LYS A 95 19.43 10.50 7.34
C LYS A 95 17.90 10.57 7.32
N ARG A 96 17.29 10.91 8.48
CA ARG A 96 15.84 10.87 8.64
C ARG A 96 15.12 12.07 8.04
N HIS A 97 15.76 13.26 8.11
CA HIS A 97 15.15 14.54 7.75
C HIS A 97 15.98 15.36 6.78
N ASN A 98 17.10 14.83 6.28
CA ASN A 98 18.03 15.50 5.35
C ASN A 98 18.64 16.79 5.95
N PHE A 99 18.98 16.77 7.22
CA PHE A 99 19.73 17.87 7.84
C PHE A 99 21.16 17.92 7.30
N GLY A 100 21.71 19.10 7.11
CA GLY A 100 23.06 19.30 6.59
C GLY A 100 24.18 18.88 7.55
N GLY A 101 23.91 18.86 8.85
CA GLY A 101 24.95 18.67 9.88
C GLY A 101 25.82 19.91 10.08
N LEU A 102 26.97 19.73 10.71
CA LEU A 102 27.97 20.77 10.93
C LEU A 102 29.16 20.59 9.99
N ARG A 103 30.03 21.58 9.92
CA ARG A 103 31.23 21.57 9.07
C ARG A 103 32.18 20.41 9.42
N ALA A 104 32.90 19.90 8.46
CA ALA A 104 33.89 18.84 8.66
C ALA A 104 35.19 19.35 9.30
N SER A 105 35.49 20.65 9.17
CA SER A 105 36.67 21.35 9.69
C SER A 105 36.27 22.65 10.40
N HIS A 106 37.19 23.60 10.55
CA HIS A 106 36.97 24.88 11.21
C HIS A 106 36.56 24.75 12.69
N GLY A 107 37.30 23.93 13.45
CA GLY A 107 37.17 23.78 14.88
C GLY A 107 35.99 22.91 15.36
N VAL A 108 35.23 22.33 14.42
CA VAL A 108 34.19 21.36 14.79
C VAL A 108 34.84 20.03 15.18
N SER A 109 34.60 19.57 16.43
CA SER A 109 35.05 18.28 16.92
C SER A 109 33.93 17.24 16.69
N VAL A 110 33.51 16.48 17.68
CA VAL A 110 32.62 15.31 17.60
C VAL A 110 31.19 15.56 17.05
N SER A 111 30.80 16.81 16.86
CA SER A 111 29.40 17.20 16.56
C SER A 111 29.03 17.25 15.08
N HIS A 112 29.82 16.68 14.16
CA HIS A 112 29.63 16.77 12.71
C HIS A 112 28.23 16.35 12.23
N ARG A 113 27.61 15.41 12.90
CA ARG A 113 26.29 14.86 12.53
C ARG A 113 25.15 15.31 13.44
N ALA A 114 25.40 16.33 14.28
CA ALA A 114 24.39 16.87 15.17
C ALA A 114 23.26 17.57 14.39
N HIS A 115 22.08 17.65 14.99
CA HIS A 115 20.91 18.29 14.37
C HIS A 115 20.83 19.81 14.61
N GLY A 116 21.77 20.38 15.35
CA GLY A 116 21.79 21.80 15.68
C GLY A 116 20.84 22.18 16.81
N SER A 117 20.42 23.42 16.87
CA SER A 117 19.54 23.94 17.92
C SER A 117 18.18 23.23 17.94
N THR A 118 17.67 22.93 19.11
CA THR A 118 16.36 22.32 19.34
C THR A 118 15.27 23.33 19.67
N GLY A 119 15.62 24.57 20.02
CA GLY A 119 14.69 25.62 20.38
C GLY A 119 15.38 26.94 20.72
N GLN A 120 14.61 27.87 21.24
CA GLN A 120 15.04 29.16 21.75
C GLN A 120 15.40 29.07 23.24
N ASN A 121 15.77 30.19 23.89
CA ASN A 121 16.18 30.26 25.30
C ASN A 121 14.97 30.10 26.25
N GLN A 122 14.91 30.91 27.32
CA GLN A 122 13.88 30.84 28.34
C GLN A 122 12.47 31.12 27.82
N ASP A 123 12.33 31.87 26.75
CA ASP A 123 11.07 32.09 26.05
C ASP A 123 11.14 31.44 24.63
N PRO A 124 10.38 30.39 24.38
CA PRO A 124 9.23 29.80 25.09
C PRO A 124 9.64 28.72 26.15
N GLY A 125 10.92 28.46 26.41
CA GLY A 125 11.41 27.50 27.40
C GLY A 125 11.05 26.03 27.14
N LYS A 126 10.68 25.69 25.91
CA LYS A 126 10.24 24.34 25.52
C LYS A 126 10.66 24.01 24.07
N VAL A 127 10.75 22.72 23.78
CA VAL A 127 10.87 22.22 22.39
C VAL A 127 9.49 22.08 21.81
N PHE A 128 9.24 22.70 20.65
CA PHE A 128 7.93 22.62 19.98
C PHE A 128 7.60 21.20 19.54
N LYS A 129 6.29 20.85 19.62
CA LYS A 129 5.79 19.59 19.11
C LYS A 129 6.08 19.49 17.59
N GLY A 130 6.46 18.28 17.15
CA GLY A 130 6.80 18.06 15.75
C GLY A 130 8.22 18.48 15.34
N LYS A 131 9.07 18.97 16.26
CA LYS A 131 10.49 19.23 15.96
C LYS A 131 11.14 17.98 15.40
N LYS A 132 11.80 18.13 14.26
CA LYS A 132 12.48 17.03 13.57
C LYS A 132 13.73 16.60 14.33
N MET A 133 13.75 15.34 14.80
CA MET A 133 14.83 14.75 15.57
C MET A 133 15.17 13.35 15.07
N ALA A 134 16.26 12.78 15.58
CA ALA A 134 16.59 11.37 15.37
C ALA A 134 15.46 10.45 15.86
N GLY A 135 15.37 9.26 15.31
CA GLY A 135 14.38 8.28 15.72
C GLY A 135 14.17 7.19 14.66
N HIS A 136 13.17 6.35 14.89
CA HIS A 136 12.86 5.23 14.01
C HIS A 136 12.48 5.70 12.60
N MET A 137 13.13 5.11 11.59
CA MET A 137 12.90 5.40 10.17
C MET A 137 12.45 4.13 9.42
N GLY A 138 11.48 4.29 8.53
CA GLY A 138 10.92 3.17 7.79
C GLY A 138 9.93 2.34 8.62
N ASP A 139 9.64 1.12 8.16
CA ASP A 139 8.71 0.16 8.80
C ASP A 139 7.32 0.78 9.08
N LYS A 140 6.89 1.70 8.23
CA LYS A 140 5.61 2.41 8.31
C LYS A 140 4.74 2.10 7.11
N LEU A 141 3.44 2.00 7.34
CA LEU A 141 2.47 1.90 6.25
C LEU A 141 2.50 3.17 5.41
N ARG A 142 2.68 2.99 4.10
CA ARG A 142 2.65 4.06 3.10
C ARG A 142 1.78 3.64 1.92
N THR A 143 1.08 4.60 1.35
CA THR A 143 0.26 4.41 0.16
C THR A 143 0.88 5.20 -0.98
N ILE A 144 1.12 4.52 -2.10
CA ILE A 144 1.45 5.17 -3.38
C ILE A 144 0.16 5.17 -4.18
N GLN A 145 -0.27 6.36 -4.56
CA GLN A 145 -1.52 6.57 -5.28
C GLN A 145 -1.30 6.57 -6.79
N ASN A 146 -2.33 6.15 -7.52
CA ASN A 146 -2.43 6.32 -8.95
C ASN A 146 -1.33 5.59 -9.74
N LEU A 147 -1.01 4.36 -9.36
CA LEU A 147 -0.16 3.49 -10.18
C LEU A 147 -0.97 2.92 -11.35
N GLU A 148 -0.40 3.01 -12.53
CA GLU A 148 -1.00 2.50 -13.76
C GLU A 148 -0.87 0.98 -13.82
N ILE A 149 -1.97 0.29 -14.19
CA ILE A 149 -1.96 -1.13 -14.51
C ILE A 149 -1.55 -1.28 -15.98
N ILE A 150 -0.43 -1.97 -16.22
CA ILE A 150 0.06 -2.24 -17.58
C ILE A 150 -0.65 -3.47 -18.15
N LYS A 151 -0.73 -4.54 -17.37
CA LYS A 151 -1.30 -5.82 -17.78
C LYS A 151 -1.79 -6.61 -16.57
N THR A 152 -2.86 -7.35 -16.74
CA THR A 152 -3.35 -8.37 -15.80
C THR A 152 -3.26 -9.74 -16.47
N ASP A 153 -2.67 -10.72 -15.81
CA ASP A 153 -2.61 -12.11 -16.25
C ASP A 153 -3.45 -12.96 -15.29
N THR A 154 -4.62 -13.35 -15.75
CA THR A 154 -5.57 -14.12 -14.94
C THR A 154 -5.12 -15.56 -14.73
N ASN A 155 -4.37 -16.14 -15.68
CA ASN A 155 -3.94 -17.54 -15.60
C ASN A 155 -2.91 -17.72 -14.49
N ASN A 156 -1.96 -16.78 -14.37
CA ASN A 156 -0.90 -16.83 -13.38
C ASN A 156 -1.20 -15.99 -12.13
N ASN A 157 -2.37 -15.35 -12.07
CA ASN A 157 -2.76 -14.42 -11.00
C ASN A 157 -1.75 -13.29 -10.79
N LEU A 158 -1.22 -12.71 -11.89
CA LEU A 158 -0.25 -11.64 -11.88
C LEU A 158 -0.86 -10.31 -12.31
N ILE A 159 -0.47 -9.24 -11.61
CA ILE A 159 -0.77 -7.86 -11.97
C ILE A 159 0.54 -7.10 -12.16
N TYR A 160 0.67 -6.42 -13.29
CA TYR A 160 1.84 -5.62 -13.64
C TYR A 160 1.53 -4.15 -13.43
N LEU A 161 2.23 -3.52 -12.51
CA LEU A 161 2.07 -2.11 -12.15
C LEU A 161 3.28 -1.31 -12.61
N LYS A 162 3.04 -0.13 -13.14
CA LYS A 162 4.10 0.82 -13.50
C LYS A 162 4.45 1.69 -12.29
N GLY A 163 5.69 1.59 -11.82
CA GLY A 163 6.21 2.42 -10.74
C GLY A 163 6.76 1.63 -9.57
N SER A 164 7.14 2.35 -8.52
CA SER A 164 7.70 1.75 -7.30
C SER A 164 6.60 1.37 -6.32
N ILE A 165 6.80 0.28 -5.60
CA ILE A 165 5.94 -0.19 -4.53
C ILE A 165 6.74 -0.14 -3.21
N PRO A 166 6.15 0.35 -2.10
CA PRO A 166 6.86 0.39 -0.83
C PRO A 166 7.06 -1.01 -0.28
N GLY A 167 8.19 -1.23 0.39
CA GLY A 167 8.51 -2.49 1.04
C GLY A 167 9.63 -3.28 0.37
N SER A 168 9.96 -4.42 0.94
CA SER A 168 10.93 -5.37 0.40
C SER A 168 10.27 -6.32 -0.61
N LYS A 169 11.08 -7.09 -1.33
CA LYS A 169 10.57 -8.20 -2.15
C LYS A 169 9.76 -9.17 -1.28
N ASN A 170 8.73 -9.76 -1.84
CA ASN A 170 7.85 -10.72 -1.18
C ASN A 170 7.06 -10.17 0.03
N THR A 171 6.91 -8.84 0.12
CA THR A 171 6.09 -8.20 1.15
C THR A 171 4.61 -8.23 0.77
N GLU A 172 3.75 -8.29 1.77
CA GLU A 172 2.30 -8.17 1.58
C GLU A 172 1.94 -6.76 1.12
N VAL A 173 1.18 -6.68 0.04
CA VAL A 173 0.77 -5.44 -0.59
C VAL A 173 -0.76 -5.40 -0.70
N LEU A 174 -1.35 -4.30 -0.27
CA LEU A 174 -2.77 -4.06 -0.39
C LEU A 174 -3.03 -3.17 -1.61
N ILE A 175 -3.80 -3.69 -2.57
CA ILE A 175 -4.16 -2.98 -3.80
C ILE A 175 -5.63 -2.59 -3.72
N LYS A 176 -5.93 -1.34 -4.02
CA LYS A 176 -7.29 -0.80 -4.12
C LYS A 176 -7.44 -0.02 -5.42
N LYS A 177 -8.66 0.08 -5.94
CA LYS A 177 -8.97 1.01 -7.03
C LYS A 177 -8.57 2.43 -6.62
N ALA A 178 -7.98 3.19 -7.53
CA ALA A 178 -7.59 4.57 -7.26
C ALA A 178 -8.82 5.43 -6.92
N ILE A 179 -8.70 6.22 -5.85
CA ILE A 179 -9.78 7.13 -5.41
C ILE A 179 -9.80 8.38 -6.27
N LYS A 180 -8.62 8.85 -6.69
CA LYS A 180 -8.49 10.07 -7.49
C LYS A 180 -8.80 9.81 -8.96
N ASN A 181 -9.67 10.60 -9.55
CA ASN A 181 -9.90 10.59 -10.98
C ASN A 181 -8.69 11.16 -11.73
N ILE A 182 -8.12 10.35 -12.61
CA ILE A 182 -6.99 10.74 -13.45
C ILE A 182 -7.49 10.86 -14.88
N ARG A 183 -7.30 12.05 -15.47
CA ARG A 183 -7.65 12.34 -16.88
C ARG A 183 -6.52 12.00 -17.87
N LYS A 184 -5.41 11.42 -17.39
CA LYS A 184 -4.27 11.05 -18.24
C LYS A 184 -4.55 9.71 -18.94
N PHE A 185 -4.22 9.65 -20.22
CA PHE A 185 -4.24 8.41 -20.97
C PHE A 185 -3.21 7.41 -20.42
N THR A 186 -3.62 6.16 -20.32
CA THR A 186 -2.73 5.05 -19.97
C THR A 186 -1.74 4.77 -21.11
N ILE A 187 -0.71 3.97 -20.84
CA ILE A 187 0.26 3.58 -21.89
C ILE A 187 -0.45 2.80 -22.99
N SER A 188 -1.33 1.87 -22.64
CA SER A 188 -2.12 1.10 -23.60
C SER A 188 -2.96 2.01 -24.51
N GLU A 189 -3.69 2.96 -23.95
CA GLU A 189 -4.47 3.94 -24.70
C GLU A 189 -3.60 4.81 -25.62
N LYS A 190 -2.42 5.21 -25.17
CA LYS A 190 -1.48 5.98 -26.01
C LYS A 190 -0.97 5.16 -27.19
N ILE A 191 -0.67 3.89 -26.98
CA ILE A 191 -0.24 2.98 -28.05
C ILE A 191 -1.37 2.80 -29.06
N GLU A 192 -2.59 2.52 -28.61
CA GLU A 192 -3.76 2.40 -29.49
C GLU A 192 -4.03 3.67 -30.30
N LEU A 193 -3.93 4.84 -29.68
CA LEU A 193 -4.08 6.12 -30.36
C LEU A 193 -2.99 6.33 -31.42
N ALA A 194 -1.75 5.99 -31.11
CA ALA A 194 -0.64 6.08 -32.06
C ALA A 194 -0.81 5.13 -33.25
N GLU A 195 -1.30 3.91 -33.02
CA GLU A 195 -1.59 2.95 -34.08
C GLU A 195 -2.77 3.42 -34.96
N LYS A 196 -3.82 3.96 -34.38
CA LYS A 196 -4.94 4.54 -35.10
C LYS A 196 -4.49 5.71 -36.00
N GLN A 197 -3.62 6.57 -35.48
CA GLN A 197 -3.06 7.69 -36.24
C GLN A 197 -2.20 7.21 -37.43
N LYS A 198 -1.36 6.18 -37.23
CA LYS A 198 -0.57 5.57 -38.31
C LYS A 198 -1.46 5.01 -39.41
N LYS A 199 -2.50 4.25 -39.06
CA LYS A 199 -3.46 3.69 -40.04
C LYS A 199 -4.23 4.77 -40.85
N ILE A 200 -4.51 5.93 -40.22
CA ILE A 200 -5.15 7.07 -40.91
C ILE A 200 -4.18 7.73 -41.88
N THR A 201 -2.90 7.90 -41.47
CA THR A 201 -1.88 8.49 -42.33
C THR A 201 -1.51 7.60 -43.51
N GLU A 202 -1.52 6.27 -43.34
CA GLU A 202 -1.31 5.31 -44.43
C GLU A 202 -2.47 5.29 -45.41
N LYS A 203 -3.74 5.41 -44.96
CA LYS A 203 -4.92 5.54 -45.81
C LYS A 203 -4.97 6.85 -46.60
N LYS A 204 -4.37 7.93 -46.11
CA LYS A 204 -4.30 9.22 -46.82
C LYS A 204 -3.16 9.29 -47.85
N LYS A 205 -2.21 8.34 -47.80
CA LYS A 205 -1.09 8.25 -48.76
C LYS A 205 -1.36 7.27 -49.91
N LYS A 206 -2.45 6.51 -49.85
CA LYS A 206 -3.01 5.71 -50.95
C LYS A 206 -4.16 6.48 -51.63
#